data_8dde1e669cc18b97b372a77abb1469c0
#
_entry.id   8dde1e669cc18b97b372a77abb1469c0
#
_cell.length_a   1.000
_cell.length_b   1.000
_cell.length_c   1.000
_cell.angle_alpha   90.00
_cell.angle_beta   90.00
_cell.angle_gamma   90.00
#
_symmetry.space_group_name_H-M   'P 1'
#
loop_
_entity.id
_entity.type
_entity.pdbx_description
1 polymer ?
#
loop_
_entity_poly.entity_id
_entity_poly.type
_entity_poly.pdbx_seq_one_letter_code
_entity_poly.pdbx_strand_id
1 'polypeptide(L)'
;MPVNFFKYQATGNDFVIIDNLTNFFNKNDTKLIARLCDRRFGIGADGLILLESSSDFDFKMIYFNADGRESSMCGNGGRCIVAFARRLGIIKDTTIFTAIDGPHEAKIEASQISLKMQDVKSIENKAGGIILDTGSPHYVSMCKDLDNLNVQIEGSKIRNTSPFLEDGINVNFVDPIDSENFAIRTYERGVEGETLSCGTGATAVAIAMHASQKTNSNCITLQTQGGDLEVQFRSKEASYVDVWLRGSVRYVYEGTFENNF
;
A
#
# COMPACT_ATOMS: atom_id res chain seq x y z
N MET A 1 -29.80 -4.35 9.60
CA MET A 1 -29.83 -5.27 8.44
C MET A 1 -28.47 -5.96 8.36
N PRO A 2 -28.42 -7.26 8.02
CA PRO A 2 -27.16 -7.96 7.84
C PRO A 2 -26.33 -7.33 6.70
N VAL A 3 -25.04 -7.20 6.90
CA VAL A 3 -24.10 -6.64 5.95
C VAL A 3 -23.16 -7.76 5.46
N ASN A 4 -23.19 -8.02 4.16
CA ASN A 4 -22.25 -8.96 3.56
C ASN A 4 -20.88 -8.28 3.40
N PHE A 5 -19.83 -9.01 3.76
CA PHE A 5 -18.46 -8.56 3.64
C PHE A 5 -17.57 -9.60 2.97
N PHE A 6 -16.47 -9.15 2.42
CA PHE A 6 -15.45 -9.96 1.78
C PHE A 6 -14.10 -9.66 2.41
N LYS A 7 -13.38 -10.71 2.77
CA LYS A 7 -12.04 -10.59 3.33
C LYS A 7 -11.00 -10.80 2.24
N TYR A 8 -10.14 -9.80 2.07
CA TYR A 8 -9.00 -9.82 1.15
C TYR A 8 -7.71 -9.48 1.87
N GLN A 9 -6.58 -9.90 1.30
CA GLN A 9 -5.26 -9.46 1.72
C GLN A 9 -4.35 -9.28 0.50
N ALA A 10 -3.39 -8.36 0.62
CA ALA A 10 -2.31 -8.16 -0.31
C ALA A 10 -1.00 -7.98 0.47
N THR A 11 -0.05 -8.90 0.23
CA THR A 11 1.25 -8.93 0.91
C THR A 11 1.16 -8.75 2.43
N GLY A 12 0.23 -9.50 3.08
CA GLY A 12 0.06 -9.52 4.53
C GLY A 12 -0.81 -8.41 5.12
N ASN A 13 -1.17 -7.39 4.35
CA ASN A 13 -2.08 -6.33 4.76
C ASN A 13 -3.53 -6.71 4.40
N ASP A 14 -4.43 -6.79 5.39
CA ASP A 14 -5.73 -7.41 5.24
C ASP A 14 -6.89 -6.43 5.41
N PHE A 15 -7.95 -6.63 4.61
CA PHE A 15 -9.07 -5.69 4.53
C PHE A 15 -10.42 -6.40 4.59
N VAL A 16 -11.38 -5.77 5.26
CA VAL A 16 -12.81 -6.02 5.09
C VAL A 16 -13.28 -5.17 3.92
N ILE A 17 -13.86 -5.79 2.89
CA ILE A 17 -14.40 -5.07 1.73
C ILE A 17 -15.92 -5.26 1.68
N ILE A 18 -16.65 -4.18 1.45
CA ILE A 18 -18.10 -4.16 1.34
C ILE A 18 -18.50 -3.61 -0.03
N ASP A 19 -19.36 -4.35 -0.74
CA ASP A 19 -20.08 -3.83 -1.90
C ASP A 19 -21.11 -2.79 -1.43
N ASN A 20 -20.81 -1.52 -1.65
CA ASN A 20 -21.66 -0.39 -1.29
C ASN A 20 -22.17 0.37 -2.52
N LEU A 21 -22.33 -0.31 -3.65
CA LEU A 21 -22.85 0.30 -4.90
C LEU A 21 -24.23 0.97 -4.70
N THR A 22 -25.02 0.48 -3.76
CA THR A 22 -26.35 1.05 -3.43
C THR A 22 -26.32 2.07 -2.30
N ASN A 23 -25.13 2.42 -1.78
CA ASN A 23 -24.93 3.38 -0.70
C ASN A 23 -25.70 3.05 0.60
N PHE A 24 -25.87 1.76 0.92
CA PHE A 24 -26.61 1.34 2.11
C PHE A 24 -25.78 1.41 3.41
N PHE A 25 -24.44 1.32 3.31
CA PHE A 25 -23.57 1.32 4.46
C PHE A 25 -23.33 2.75 4.98
N ASN A 26 -23.53 2.96 6.29
CA ASN A 26 -23.30 4.27 6.91
C ASN A 26 -21.80 4.50 7.15
N LYS A 27 -21.16 5.14 6.20
CA LYS A 27 -19.72 5.47 6.24
C LYS A 27 -19.32 6.53 7.27
N ASN A 28 -20.27 7.20 7.92
CA ASN A 28 -20.02 8.16 8.98
C ASN A 28 -19.99 7.50 10.38
N ASP A 29 -20.34 6.22 10.47
CA ASP A 29 -20.30 5.47 11.74
C ASP A 29 -18.90 4.91 11.98
N THR A 30 -17.99 5.79 12.44
CA THR A 30 -16.60 5.45 12.72
C THR A 30 -16.48 4.36 13.80
N LYS A 31 -17.45 4.29 14.74
CA LYS A 31 -17.44 3.27 15.79
C LYS A 31 -17.76 1.88 15.23
N LEU A 32 -18.74 1.80 14.33
CA LEU A 32 -19.05 0.55 13.64
C LEU A 32 -17.87 0.08 12.80
N ILE A 33 -17.25 0.99 12.03
CA ILE A 33 -16.10 0.66 11.19
C ILE A 33 -14.92 0.14 12.04
N ALA A 34 -14.59 0.84 13.12
CA ALA A 34 -13.54 0.40 14.06
C ALA A 34 -13.90 -0.95 14.70
N ARG A 35 -15.17 -1.18 15.02
CA ARG A 35 -15.63 -2.46 15.55
C ARG A 35 -15.50 -3.59 14.54
N LEU A 36 -15.82 -3.36 13.27
CA LEU A 36 -15.65 -4.35 12.19
C LEU A 36 -14.17 -4.72 12.01
N CYS A 37 -13.27 -3.77 12.16
CA CYS A 37 -11.82 -3.98 12.05
C CYS A 37 -11.19 -4.62 13.30
N ASP A 38 -11.88 -4.64 14.44
CA ASP A 38 -11.35 -5.24 15.67
C ASP A 38 -11.16 -6.76 15.50
N ARG A 39 -9.93 -7.25 15.75
CA ARG A 39 -9.56 -8.66 15.55
C ARG A 39 -10.13 -9.63 16.58
N ARG A 40 -10.67 -9.14 17.70
CA ARG A 40 -11.24 -9.97 18.78
C ARG A 40 -12.74 -9.85 18.86
N PHE A 41 -13.26 -8.68 18.59
CA PHE A 41 -14.67 -8.36 18.77
C PHE A 41 -15.42 -8.09 17.46
N GLY A 42 -14.75 -8.03 16.33
CA GLY A 42 -15.30 -7.83 15.00
C GLY A 42 -14.85 -8.92 14.02
N ILE A 43 -14.78 -8.55 12.75
CA ILE A 43 -14.25 -9.41 11.69
C ILE A 43 -12.71 -9.47 11.76
N GLY A 44 -12.11 -8.34 12.11
CA GLY A 44 -10.66 -8.17 12.21
C GLY A 44 -10.00 -7.84 10.87
N ALA A 45 -9.38 -6.67 10.79
CA ALA A 45 -8.62 -6.23 9.61
C ALA A 45 -7.74 -5.02 9.96
N ASP A 46 -6.77 -4.72 9.09
CA ASP A 46 -6.00 -3.48 9.12
C ASP A 46 -6.84 -2.29 8.64
N GLY A 47 -7.91 -2.54 7.91
CA GLY A 47 -8.84 -1.51 7.48
C GLY A 47 -10.09 -2.05 6.78
N LEU A 48 -11.01 -1.14 6.50
CA LEU A 48 -12.25 -1.41 5.80
C LEU A 48 -12.30 -0.60 4.50
N ILE A 49 -12.76 -1.24 3.42
CA ILE A 49 -12.88 -0.61 2.11
C ILE A 49 -14.33 -0.73 1.64
N LEU A 50 -14.91 0.38 1.20
CA LEU A 50 -16.19 0.40 0.50
C LEU A 50 -15.94 0.53 -1.01
N LEU A 51 -16.62 -0.30 -1.79
CA LEU A 51 -16.73 -0.12 -3.23
C LEU A 51 -18.04 0.58 -3.52
N GLU A 52 -17.95 1.82 -4.01
CA GLU A 52 -19.10 2.64 -4.37
C GLU A 52 -19.17 2.91 -5.88
N SER A 53 -20.34 3.29 -6.37
CA SER A 53 -20.50 3.75 -7.76
C SER A 53 -19.77 5.08 -7.98
N SER A 54 -19.27 5.28 -9.19
CA SER A 54 -18.69 6.55 -9.65
C SER A 54 -19.41 7.02 -10.91
N SER A 55 -19.53 8.35 -11.10
CA SER A 55 -20.07 8.94 -12.33
C SER A 55 -19.02 9.02 -13.46
N ASP A 56 -17.75 9.13 -13.09
CA ASP A 56 -16.67 9.49 -14.01
C ASP A 56 -15.66 8.35 -14.22
N PHE A 57 -15.68 7.34 -13.33
CA PHE A 57 -14.75 6.22 -13.32
C PHE A 57 -15.48 4.90 -13.14
N ASP A 58 -14.80 3.78 -13.28
CA ASP A 58 -15.41 2.45 -13.19
C ASP A 58 -16.04 2.20 -11.81
N PHE A 59 -15.41 2.70 -10.74
CA PHE A 59 -15.93 2.67 -9.35
C PHE A 59 -15.18 3.69 -8.49
N LYS A 60 -15.67 3.85 -7.25
CA LYS A 60 -15.02 4.65 -6.20
C LYS A 60 -14.62 3.77 -5.03
N MET A 61 -13.38 3.96 -4.56
CA MET A 61 -12.84 3.37 -3.34
C MET A 61 -12.96 4.37 -2.19
N ILE A 62 -13.52 3.92 -1.06
CA ILE A 62 -13.42 4.65 0.21
C ILE A 62 -12.71 3.74 1.19
N TYR A 63 -11.60 4.22 1.73
CA TYR A 63 -10.75 3.45 2.63
C TYR A 63 -10.77 4.04 4.04
N PHE A 64 -10.95 3.17 5.03
CA PHE A 64 -10.90 3.51 6.45
C PHE A 64 -9.80 2.68 7.14
N ASN A 65 -8.99 3.34 7.95
CA ASN A 65 -8.08 2.67 8.87
C ASN A 65 -8.87 1.88 9.93
N ALA A 66 -8.19 1.00 10.66
CA ALA A 66 -8.81 0.18 11.71
C ALA A 66 -9.43 1.01 12.86
N ASP A 67 -9.08 2.29 13.02
CA ASP A 67 -9.69 3.21 13.97
C ASP A 67 -11.04 3.80 13.50
N GLY A 68 -11.47 3.46 12.29
CA GLY A 68 -12.71 3.91 11.67
C GLY A 68 -12.62 5.25 10.94
N ARG A 69 -11.45 5.88 10.86
CA ARG A 69 -11.27 7.15 10.16
C ARG A 69 -10.93 6.92 8.70
N GLU A 70 -11.55 7.72 7.82
CA GLU A 70 -11.20 7.72 6.40
C GLU A 70 -9.74 8.15 6.19
N SER A 71 -9.06 7.49 5.27
CA SER A 71 -7.65 7.70 4.97
C SER A 71 -7.39 7.73 3.47
N SER A 72 -6.18 8.16 3.09
CA SER A 72 -5.72 8.11 1.71
C SER A 72 -5.62 6.67 1.20
N MET A 73 -5.65 6.51 -0.12
CA MET A 73 -5.54 5.20 -0.76
C MET A 73 -4.24 4.50 -0.34
N CYS A 74 -4.40 3.27 0.15
CA CYS A 74 -3.30 2.35 0.42
C CYS A 74 -3.07 1.45 -0.79
N GLY A 75 -1.84 1.33 -1.28
CA GLY A 75 -1.52 0.50 -2.45
C GLY A 75 -1.93 -0.98 -2.30
N ASN A 76 -1.84 -1.55 -1.10
CA ASN A 76 -2.32 -2.91 -0.81
C ASN A 76 -3.85 -2.98 -0.91
N GLY A 77 -4.55 -2.00 -0.32
CA GLY A 77 -6.01 -1.87 -0.40
C GLY A 77 -6.50 -1.62 -1.82
N GLY A 78 -5.78 -0.79 -2.58
CA GLY A 78 -6.05 -0.52 -3.99
C GLY A 78 -6.00 -1.80 -4.84
N ARG A 79 -4.99 -2.66 -4.64
CA ARG A 79 -4.96 -3.96 -5.31
C ARG A 79 -6.12 -4.87 -4.88
N CYS A 80 -6.47 -4.89 -3.59
CA CYS A 80 -7.57 -5.69 -3.08
C CYS A 80 -8.93 -5.29 -3.67
N ILE A 81 -9.24 -3.97 -3.75
CA ILE A 81 -10.51 -3.52 -4.30
C ILE A 81 -10.61 -3.75 -5.81
N VAL A 82 -9.49 -3.66 -6.56
CA VAL A 82 -9.44 -4.00 -7.98
C VAL A 82 -9.77 -5.48 -8.21
N ALA A 83 -9.20 -6.38 -7.39
CA ALA A 83 -9.55 -7.80 -7.43
C ALA A 83 -11.04 -8.05 -7.10
N PHE A 84 -11.57 -7.30 -6.13
CA PHE A 84 -12.98 -7.39 -5.76
C PHE A 84 -13.91 -6.86 -6.85
N ALA A 85 -13.61 -5.71 -7.46
CA ALA A 85 -14.38 -5.17 -8.58
C ALA A 85 -14.42 -6.12 -9.79
N ARG A 86 -13.29 -6.82 -10.07
CA ARG A 86 -13.26 -7.90 -11.08
C ARG A 86 -14.17 -9.07 -10.70
N ARG A 87 -14.16 -9.49 -9.43
CA ARG A 87 -15.04 -10.56 -8.93
C ARG A 87 -16.51 -10.22 -9.08
N LEU A 88 -16.89 -8.95 -8.90
CA LEU A 88 -18.26 -8.45 -9.10
C LEU A 88 -18.63 -8.29 -10.59
N GLY A 89 -17.68 -8.44 -11.51
CA GLY A 89 -17.91 -8.24 -12.95
C GLY A 89 -18.01 -6.77 -13.38
N ILE A 90 -17.64 -5.83 -12.51
CA ILE A 90 -17.63 -4.38 -12.79
C ILE A 90 -16.55 -4.05 -13.82
N ILE A 91 -15.40 -4.70 -13.71
CA ILE A 91 -14.23 -4.52 -14.58
C ILE A 91 -13.75 -5.86 -15.15
N LYS A 92 -12.91 -5.80 -16.19
CA LYS A 92 -12.20 -6.97 -16.73
C LYS A 92 -10.73 -6.96 -16.31
N ASP A 93 -9.85 -6.52 -17.23
CA ASP A 93 -8.40 -6.61 -17.02
C ASP A 93 -7.72 -5.26 -16.79
N THR A 94 -8.44 -4.16 -16.98
CA THR A 94 -7.96 -2.80 -16.73
C THR A 94 -9.06 -1.98 -16.08
N THR A 95 -8.67 -0.97 -15.31
CA THR A 95 -9.63 -0.06 -14.67
C THR A 95 -9.00 1.29 -14.37
N ILE A 96 -9.86 2.31 -14.34
CA ILE A 96 -9.57 3.58 -13.67
C ILE A 96 -10.64 3.76 -12.60
N PHE A 97 -10.22 3.84 -11.35
CA PHE A 97 -11.08 4.09 -10.20
C PHE A 97 -10.64 5.35 -9.48
N THR A 98 -11.53 5.92 -8.68
CA THR A 98 -11.20 7.11 -7.87
C THR A 98 -11.15 6.75 -6.39
N ALA A 99 -10.24 7.42 -5.66
CA ALA A 99 -10.17 7.45 -4.20
C ALA A 99 -10.14 8.90 -3.72
N ILE A 100 -9.95 9.14 -2.43
CA ILE A 100 -9.95 10.50 -1.85
C ILE A 100 -8.83 11.39 -2.43
N ASP A 101 -7.72 10.79 -2.87
CA ASP A 101 -6.54 11.44 -3.44
C ASP A 101 -6.56 11.52 -4.98
N GLY A 102 -7.67 11.10 -5.61
CA GLY A 102 -7.88 11.23 -7.05
C GLY A 102 -7.98 9.91 -7.81
N PRO A 103 -7.79 9.95 -9.15
CA PRO A 103 -7.91 8.77 -9.99
C PRO A 103 -6.66 7.87 -9.92
N HIS A 104 -6.91 6.56 -9.96
CA HIS A 104 -5.91 5.50 -9.96
C HIS A 104 -6.15 4.55 -11.14
N GLU A 105 -5.08 4.23 -11.86
CA GLU A 105 -5.10 3.24 -12.95
C GLU A 105 -4.58 1.89 -12.45
N ALA A 106 -5.23 0.80 -12.84
CA ALA A 106 -4.78 -0.55 -12.51
C ALA A 106 -4.93 -1.51 -13.69
N LYS A 107 -4.07 -2.55 -13.69
CA LYS A 107 -4.08 -3.66 -14.64
C LYS A 107 -4.07 -4.97 -13.89
N ILE A 108 -4.76 -5.97 -14.41
CA ILE A 108 -4.84 -7.32 -13.84
C ILE A 108 -4.23 -8.30 -14.83
N GLU A 109 -3.22 -9.02 -14.40
CA GLU A 109 -2.57 -10.10 -15.17
C GLU A 109 -2.54 -11.36 -14.31
N ALA A 110 -3.35 -12.34 -14.67
CA ALA A 110 -3.55 -13.57 -13.89
C ALA A 110 -3.99 -13.26 -12.43
N SER A 111 -3.14 -13.53 -11.44
CA SER A 111 -3.37 -13.25 -10.01
C SER A 111 -2.61 -12.01 -9.50
N GLN A 112 -1.92 -11.30 -10.40
CA GLN A 112 -1.15 -10.12 -10.07
C GLN A 112 -1.92 -8.86 -10.47
N ILE A 113 -1.81 -7.83 -9.64
CA ILE A 113 -2.43 -6.54 -9.90
C ILE A 113 -1.35 -5.47 -9.87
N SER A 114 -1.28 -4.72 -10.95
CA SER A 114 -0.39 -3.57 -11.10
C SER A 114 -1.18 -2.29 -10.88
N LEU A 115 -0.71 -1.44 -9.96
CA LEU A 115 -1.22 -0.09 -9.74
C LEU A 115 -0.25 0.92 -10.31
N LYS A 116 -0.79 1.91 -11.01
CA LYS A 116 -0.05 3.09 -11.42
C LYS A 116 0.31 3.92 -10.20
N MET A 117 1.59 4.17 -10.01
CA MET A 117 2.11 5.02 -8.95
C MET A 117 2.40 6.42 -9.49
N GLN A 118 2.61 7.37 -8.59
CA GLN A 118 3.04 8.72 -8.98
C GLN A 118 4.45 8.69 -9.59
N ASP A 119 4.69 9.58 -10.55
CA ASP A 119 6.02 9.80 -11.10
C ASP A 119 6.92 10.46 -10.03
N VAL A 120 8.18 10.02 -9.94
CA VAL A 120 9.16 10.58 -9.01
C VAL A 120 10.02 11.61 -9.72
N LYS A 121 9.92 12.86 -9.27
CA LYS A 121 10.57 14.03 -9.91
C LYS A 121 11.91 14.40 -9.31
N SER A 122 12.14 14.04 -8.04
CA SER A 122 13.35 14.39 -7.32
C SER A 122 13.79 13.30 -6.37
N ILE A 123 15.09 13.15 -6.24
CA ILE A 123 15.77 12.24 -5.32
C ILE A 123 16.88 13.01 -4.64
N GLU A 124 16.92 12.98 -3.32
CA GLU A 124 17.91 13.69 -2.53
C GLU A 124 18.76 12.73 -1.72
N ASN A 125 20.07 12.96 -1.65
CA ASN A 125 20.96 12.31 -0.70
C ASN A 125 21.08 13.20 0.54
N LYS A 126 20.50 12.80 1.66
CA LYS A 126 20.45 13.59 2.88
C LYS A 126 20.40 12.71 4.13
N ALA A 127 21.03 13.18 5.21
CA ALA A 127 21.02 12.50 6.50
C ALA A 127 21.53 11.03 6.45
N GLY A 128 22.45 10.72 5.51
CA GLY A 128 23.03 9.39 5.36
C GLY A 128 22.17 8.38 4.59
N GLY A 129 21.06 8.82 4.01
CA GLY A 129 20.18 7.98 3.18
C GLY A 129 19.69 8.71 1.92
N ILE A 130 18.81 8.05 1.19
CA ILE A 130 18.19 8.55 -0.03
C ILE A 130 16.74 8.91 0.31
N ILE A 131 16.33 10.14 -0.04
CA ILE A 131 15.00 10.66 0.23
C ILE A 131 14.28 10.88 -1.10
N LEU A 132 13.05 10.40 -1.19
CA LEU A 132 12.17 10.60 -2.33
C LEU A 132 10.70 10.49 -1.90
N ASP A 133 9.80 11.02 -2.74
CA ASP A 133 8.36 10.95 -2.54
C ASP A 133 7.72 10.09 -3.64
N THR A 134 6.96 9.07 -3.24
CA THR A 134 6.22 8.14 -4.12
C THR A 134 4.71 8.17 -3.84
N GLY A 135 4.20 9.32 -3.37
CA GLY A 135 2.87 9.54 -2.81
C GLY A 135 2.90 9.63 -1.28
N SER A 136 4.07 9.38 -0.70
CA SER A 136 4.43 9.61 0.69
C SER A 136 5.94 9.78 0.77
N PRO A 137 6.49 10.57 1.70
CA PRO A 137 7.93 10.74 1.84
C PRO A 137 8.59 9.49 2.43
N HIS A 138 9.67 9.06 1.79
CA HIS A 138 10.46 7.88 2.16
C HIS A 138 11.93 8.20 2.33
N TYR A 139 12.51 7.65 3.38
CA TYR A 139 13.94 7.55 3.61
C TYR A 139 14.39 6.12 3.34
N VAL A 140 15.40 5.94 2.49
CA VAL A 140 15.93 4.63 2.12
C VAL A 140 17.37 4.53 2.60
N SER A 141 17.66 3.52 3.40
CA SER A 141 18.98 3.23 3.96
C SER A 141 19.43 1.82 3.63
N MET A 142 20.66 1.70 3.13
CA MET A 142 21.30 0.38 2.98
C MET A 142 21.56 -0.21 4.36
N CYS A 143 21.23 -1.48 4.53
CA CYS A 143 21.46 -2.24 5.75
C CYS A 143 22.11 -3.57 5.41
N LYS A 144 23.18 -3.92 6.09
CA LYS A 144 23.71 -5.28 6.08
C LYS A 144 23.06 -6.05 7.21
N ASP A 145 22.73 -7.31 7.00
CA ASP A 145 22.11 -8.16 8.01
C ASP A 145 20.70 -7.65 8.43
N LEU A 146 19.85 -7.47 7.41
CA LEU A 146 18.50 -6.97 7.57
C LEU A 146 17.64 -7.84 8.50
N ASP A 147 17.89 -9.15 8.55
CA ASP A 147 17.15 -10.11 9.37
C ASP A 147 17.30 -9.82 10.88
N ASN A 148 18.49 -9.41 11.32
CA ASN A 148 18.78 -9.10 12.72
C ASN A 148 18.53 -7.62 13.10
N LEU A 149 18.12 -6.78 12.13
CA LEU A 149 17.84 -5.37 12.39
C LEU A 149 16.60 -5.20 13.27
N ASN A 150 16.71 -4.41 14.34
CA ASN A 150 15.55 -3.95 15.09
C ASN A 150 14.94 -2.73 14.39
N VAL A 151 14.02 -2.98 13.42
CA VAL A 151 13.38 -1.94 12.62
C VAL A 151 12.59 -0.96 13.48
N GLN A 152 11.97 -1.43 14.57
CA GLN A 152 11.22 -0.57 15.48
C GLN A 152 12.12 0.49 16.12
N ILE A 153 13.31 0.10 16.58
CA ILE A 153 14.24 1.02 17.23
C ILE A 153 14.90 1.95 16.20
N GLU A 154 15.49 1.39 15.15
CA GLU A 154 16.26 2.19 14.19
C GLU A 154 15.35 3.07 13.32
N GLY A 155 14.17 2.58 12.92
CA GLY A 155 13.20 3.36 12.18
C GLY A 155 12.65 4.52 13.01
N SER A 156 12.24 4.25 14.25
CA SER A 156 11.78 5.29 15.19
C SER A 156 12.85 6.36 15.45
N LYS A 157 14.12 5.97 15.59
CA LYS A 157 15.23 6.89 15.78
C LYS A 157 15.41 7.85 14.60
N ILE A 158 15.35 7.35 13.36
CA ILE A 158 15.45 8.18 12.15
C ILE A 158 14.21 9.08 12.04
N ARG A 159 13.00 8.51 12.15
CA ARG A 159 11.73 9.22 12.01
C ARG A 159 11.62 10.39 13.02
N ASN A 160 12.14 10.23 14.25
CA ASN A 160 12.04 11.20 15.34
C ASN A 160 13.29 12.09 15.52
N THR A 161 14.16 12.15 14.51
CA THR A 161 15.35 13.01 14.52
C THR A 161 15.27 14.04 13.39
N SER A 162 15.84 15.24 13.61
CA SER A 162 15.96 16.25 12.55
C SER A 162 16.66 15.66 11.30
N PRO A 163 16.15 15.93 10.09
CA PRO A 163 15.12 16.92 9.75
C PRO A 163 13.68 16.36 9.74
N PHE A 164 13.42 15.14 10.19
CA PHE A 164 12.14 14.43 10.02
C PHE A 164 11.20 14.54 11.23
N LEU A 165 11.64 15.19 12.30
CA LEU A 165 10.94 15.22 13.59
C LEU A 165 9.49 15.73 13.48
N GLU A 166 9.28 16.81 12.72
CA GLU A 166 7.96 17.48 12.62
C GLU A 166 7.02 16.74 11.68
N ASP A 167 7.41 16.57 10.42
CA ASP A 167 6.54 16.00 9.37
C ASP A 167 6.52 14.46 9.37
N GLY A 168 7.56 13.85 9.93
CA GLY A 168 7.81 12.42 9.87
C GLY A 168 8.18 11.92 8.48
N ILE A 169 8.72 10.71 8.43
CA ILE A 169 9.10 10.02 7.20
C ILE A 169 8.93 8.51 7.37
N ASN A 170 8.56 7.80 6.29
CA ASN A 170 8.66 6.35 6.26
C ASN A 170 10.11 5.95 6.12
N VAL A 171 10.58 4.98 6.90
CA VAL A 171 11.97 4.54 6.87
C VAL A 171 12.06 3.13 6.31
N ASN A 172 12.80 2.98 5.22
CA ASN A 172 13.00 1.70 4.54
C ASN A 172 14.45 1.27 4.68
N PHE A 173 14.66 0.08 5.21
CA PHE A 173 15.95 -0.58 5.24
C PHE A 173 16.00 -1.60 4.12
N VAL A 174 17.09 -1.61 3.36
CA VAL A 174 17.24 -2.45 2.17
C VAL A 174 18.55 -3.19 2.17
N ASP A 175 18.51 -4.49 1.82
CA ASP A 175 19.67 -5.36 1.61
C ASP A 175 19.59 -5.97 0.20
N PRO A 176 20.63 -5.82 -0.66
CA PRO A 176 20.66 -6.46 -1.96
C PRO A 176 20.75 -7.99 -1.84
N ILE A 177 19.89 -8.69 -2.58
CA ILE A 177 19.95 -10.14 -2.76
C ILE A 177 20.76 -10.46 -4.00
N ASP A 178 20.45 -9.77 -5.09
CA ASP A 178 21.17 -9.81 -6.36
C ASP A 178 20.98 -8.49 -7.14
N SER A 179 21.22 -8.49 -8.44
CA SER A 179 21.13 -7.28 -9.28
C SER A 179 19.72 -6.76 -9.51
N GLU A 180 18.68 -7.56 -9.28
CA GLU A 180 17.28 -7.22 -9.56
C GLU A 180 16.35 -7.47 -8.37
N ASN A 181 16.85 -8.11 -7.32
CA ASN A 181 16.10 -8.50 -6.14
C ASN A 181 16.70 -7.89 -4.88
N PHE A 182 15.84 -7.25 -4.05
CA PHE A 182 16.22 -6.59 -2.81
C PHE A 182 15.28 -6.99 -1.69
N ALA A 183 15.82 -7.32 -0.53
CA ALA A 183 15.05 -7.49 0.70
C ALA A 183 14.79 -6.13 1.33
N ILE A 184 13.56 -5.88 1.79
CA ILE A 184 13.19 -4.62 2.43
C ILE A 184 12.40 -4.86 3.71
N ARG A 185 12.61 -3.96 4.69
CA ARG A 185 11.81 -3.84 5.90
C ARG A 185 11.50 -2.37 6.14
N THR A 186 10.25 -2.06 6.50
CA THR A 186 9.75 -0.68 6.54
C THR A 186 9.15 -0.34 7.90
N TYR A 187 9.60 0.76 8.48
CA TYR A 187 8.95 1.46 9.58
C TYR A 187 8.03 2.54 8.99
N GLU A 188 6.73 2.43 9.19
CA GLU A 188 5.76 3.34 8.58
C GLU A 188 5.38 4.50 9.51
N ARG A 189 5.43 5.71 8.94
CA ARG A 189 4.88 6.93 9.53
C ARG A 189 3.36 6.80 9.68
N GLY A 190 2.85 7.13 10.85
CA GLY A 190 1.42 7.05 11.17
C GLY A 190 1.00 5.70 11.76
N VAL A 191 1.69 4.61 11.41
CA VAL A 191 1.63 3.34 12.15
C VAL A 191 2.58 3.37 13.33
N GLU A 192 3.70 4.08 13.17
CA GLU A 192 4.80 4.21 14.14
C GLU A 192 5.36 2.84 14.53
N GLY A 193 5.50 1.97 13.54
CA GLY A 193 5.96 0.61 13.68
C GLY A 193 6.33 -0.05 12.37
N GLU A 194 6.93 -1.25 12.49
CA GLU A 194 7.22 -2.08 11.34
C GLU A 194 5.94 -2.69 10.77
N THR A 195 5.80 -2.68 9.44
CA THR A 195 4.70 -3.30 8.72
C THR A 195 5.21 -4.44 7.84
N LEU A 196 4.30 -5.40 7.53
CA LEU A 196 4.65 -6.55 6.70
C LEU A 196 4.98 -6.17 5.25
N SER A 197 4.38 -5.09 4.74
CA SER A 197 4.71 -4.54 3.41
C SER A 197 4.17 -3.12 3.26
N CYS A 198 4.95 -2.25 2.61
CA CYS A 198 4.59 -0.90 2.25
C CYS A 198 4.76 -0.71 0.74
N GLY A 199 3.68 -0.46 0.00
CA GLY A 199 3.73 -0.34 -1.46
C GLY A 199 4.50 0.88 -1.95
N THR A 200 4.29 2.05 -1.32
CA THR A 200 5.05 3.28 -1.62
C THR A 200 6.51 3.13 -1.20
N GLY A 201 6.78 2.41 -0.10
CA GLY A 201 8.13 2.09 0.35
C GLY A 201 8.89 1.17 -0.62
N ALA A 202 8.24 0.12 -1.13
CA ALA A 202 8.81 -0.74 -2.16
C ALA A 202 9.14 0.06 -3.42
N THR A 203 8.23 0.95 -3.85
CA THR A 203 8.46 1.85 -4.99
C THR A 203 9.64 2.78 -4.75
N ALA A 204 9.75 3.36 -3.55
CA ALA A 204 10.85 4.23 -3.18
C ALA A 204 12.19 3.50 -3.19
N VAL A 205 12.24 2.29 -2.63
CA VAL A 205 13.47 1.47 -2.60
C VAL A 205 13.90 1.09 -4.02
N ALA A 206 13.01 0.60 -4.88
CA ALA A 206 13.33 0.24 -6.26
C ALA A 206 13.97 1.43 -7.01
N ILE A 207 13.36 2.59 -6.93
CA ILE A 207 13.87 3.82 -7.56
C ILE A 207 15.20 4.26 -6.95
N ALA A 208 15.35 4.21 -5.62
CA ALA A 208 16.59 4.57 -4.93
C ALA A 208 17.75 3.64 -5.31
N MET A 209 17.50 2.33 -5.46
CA MET A 209 18.52 1.35 -5.88
C MET A 209 18.98 1.61 -7.31
N HIS A 210 18.06 1.92 -8.22
CA HIS A 210 18.42 2.29 -9.59
C HIS A 210 19.19 3.64 -9.63
N ALA A 211 18.70 4.66 -8.93
CA ALA A 211 19.32 6.00 -8.89
C ALA A 211 20.74 5.96 -8.31
N SER A 212 20.99 5.10 -7.34
CA SER A 212 22.31 4.90 -6.72
C SER A 212 23.20 3.90 -7.45
N GLN A 213 22.79 3.46 -8.65
CA GLN A 213 23.57 2.52 -9.49
C GLN A 213 23.83 1.17 -8.83
N LYS A 214 22.95 0.73 -7.92
CA LYS A 214 22.97 -0.61 -7.33
C LYS A 214 22.37 -1.65 -8.28
N THR A 215 21.57 -1.20 -9.22
CA THR A 215 21.01 -1.97 -10.32
C THR A 215 20.90 -1.12 -11.58
N ASN A 216 20.89 -1.76 -12.75
CA ASN A 216 20.54 -1.13 -14.02
C ASN A 216 19.16 -1.61 -14.53
N SER A 217 18.49 -2.48 -13.77
CA SER A 217 17.16 -2.98 -14.12
C SER A 217 16.11 -1.91 -13.87
N ASN A 218 15.13 -1.82 -14.75
CA ASN A 218 13.93 -0.99 -14.60
C ASN A 218 12.70 -1.80 -14.14
N CYS A 219 12.92 -3.06 -13.79
CA CYS A 219 11.94 -3.96 -13.20
C CYS A 219 12.60 -4.67 -12.01
N ILE A 220 12.18 -4.33 -10.80
CA ILE A 220 12.89 -4.70 -9.58
C ILE A 220 11.92 -5.39 -8.62
N THR A 221 12.35 -6.55 -8.09
CA THR A 221 11.60 -7.28 -7.07
C THR A 221 12.03 -6.87 -5.67
N LEU A 222 11.06 -6.55 -4.83
CA LEU A 222 11.23 -6.20 -3.42
C LEU A 222 10.64 -7.32 -2.58
N GLN A 223 11.49 -8.07 -1.88
CA GLN A 223 11.06 -9.10 -0.94
C GLN A 223 10.71 -8.45 0.40
N THR A 224 9.44 -8.51 0.76
CA THR A 224 8.92 -8.03 2.04
C THR A 224 8.53 -9.19 2.94
N GLN A 225 8.31 -8.95 4.23
CA GLN A 225 7.81 -10.00 5.14
C GLN A 225 6.42 -10.52 4.74
N GLY A 226 5.62 -9.70 4.07
CA GLY A 226 4.26 -10.05 3.62
C GLY A 226 4.21 -10.72 2.25
N GLY A 227 5.33 -10.74 1.51
CA GLY A 227 5.44 -11.29 0.15
C GLY A 227 6.14 -10.36 -0.82
N ASP A 228 6.31 -10.80 -2.05
CA ASP A 228 7.06 -10.06 -3.06
C ASP A 228 6.21 -9.00 -3.73
N LEU A 229 6.84 -7.84 -3.94
CA LEU A 229 6.33 -6.74 -4.74
C LEU A 229 7.30 -6.51 -5.91
N GLU A 230 6.78 -6.18 -7.08
CA GLU A 230 7.57 -5.81 -8.24
C GLU A 230 7.29 -4.36 -8.59
N VAL A 231 8.34 -3.60 -8.85
CA VAL A 231 8.24 -2.20 -9.29
C VAL A 231 8.87 -2.05 -10.66
N GLN A 232 8.09 -1.56 -11.60
CA GLN A 232 8.52 -1.26 -12.96
C GLN A 232 8.42 0.24 -13.22
N PHE A 233 9.39 0.82 -13.92
CA PHE A 233 9.42 2.24 -14.25
C PHE A 233 10.21 2.52 -15.51
N ARG A 234 10.12 3.76 -16.02
CA ARG A 234 11.03 4.32 -17.02
C ARG A 234 11.84 5.45 -16.41
N SER A 235 13.17 5.34 -16.49
CA SER A 235 14.08 6.44 -16.12
C SER A 235 14.11 7.47 -17.25
N LYS A 236 13.94 8.75 -16.90
CA LYS A 236 14.01 9.88 -17.83
C LYS A 236 14.80 11.01 -17.17
N GLU A 237 16.08 11.17 -17.60
CA GLU A 237 17.00 12.15 -17.01
C GLU A 237 17.14 11.93 -15.48
N ALA A 238 16.71 12.93 -14.67
CA ALA A 238 16.72 12.85 -13.22
C ALA A 238 15.36 12.43 -12.59
N SER A 239 14.41 11.97 -13.42
CA SER A 239 13.06 11.60 -12.99
C SER A 239 12.71 10.15 -13.34
N TYR A 240 11.70 9.61 -12.66
CA TYR A 240 11.17 8.28 -12.90
C TYR A 240 9.69 8.41 -13.25
N VAL A 241 9.32 7.92 -14.41
CA VAL A 241 7.97 8.03 -14.97
C VAL A 241 7.43 6.66 -15.32
N ASP A 242 6.10 6.59 -15.50
CA ASP A 242 5.42 5.35 -15.84
C ASP A 242 5.68 4.27 -14.79
N VAL A 243 5.58 4.67 -13.53
CA VAL A 243 5.88 3.81 -12.37
C VAL A 243 4.69 2.91 -12.07
N TRP A 244 4.94 1.61 -11.98
CA TRP A 244 3.95 0.58 -11.67
C TRP A 244 4.40 -0.27 -10.50
N LEU A 245 3.49 -0.44 -9.54
CA LEU A 245 3.65 -1.36 -8.42
C LEU A 245 2.77 -2.59 -8.65
N ARG A 246 3.41 -3.75 -8.75
CA ARG A 246 2.74 -5.04 -8.97
C ARG A 246 2.85 -5.92 -7.73
N GLY A 247 1.77 -6.62 -7.40
CA GLY A 247 1.76 -7.56 -6.30
C GLY A 247 0.55 -8.49 -6.31
N SER A 248 0.67 -9.60 -5.59
CA SER A 248 -0.40 -10.57 -5.46
C SER A 248 -1.52 -10.07 -4.55
N VAL A 249 -2.73 -10.58 -4.80
CA VAL A 249 -3.91 -10.39 -3.95
C VAL A 249 -4.55 -11.74 -3.70
N ARG A 250 -5.05 -11.96 -2.50
CA ARG A 250 -5.81 -13.16 -2.15
C ARG A 250 -7.17 -12.80 -1.56
N TYR A 251 -8.21 -13.36 -2.14
CA TYR A 251 -9.48 -13.53 -1.47
C TYR A 251 -9.29 -14.56 -0.35
N VAL A 252 -9.78 -14.25 0.86
CA VAL A 252 -9.62 -15.13 2.02
C VAL A 252 -10.93 -15.86 2.35
N TYR A 253 -11.98 -15.09 2.63
CA TYR A 253 -13.33 -15.60 2.89
C TYR A 253 -14.36 -14.47 2.75
N GLU A 254 -15.63 -14.84 2.82
CA GLU A 254 -16.76 -13.91 2.91
C GLU A 254 -17.68 -14.32 4.06
N GLY A 255 -18.50 -13.39 4.49
CA GLY A 255 -19.46 -13.64 5.57
C GLY A 255 -20.53 -12.56 5.64
N THR A 256 -21.41 -12.72 6.60
CA THR A 256 -22.45 -11.77 6.91
C THR A 256 -22.30 -11.29 8.34
N PHE A 257 -22.33 -9.98 8.51
CA PHE A 257 -22.28 -9.33 9.81
C PHE A 257 -23.67 -8.84 10.18
N GLU A 258 -24.16 -9.23 11.35
CA GLU A 258 -25.41 -8.70 11.90
C GLU A 258 -25.10 -7.51 12.80
N ASN A 259 -25.59 -6.32 12.38
CA ASN A 259 -25.45 -5.11 13.20
C ASN A 259 -26.50 -5.14 14.33
N ASN A 260 -26.15 -5.85 15.41
CA ASN A 260 -26.98 -6.00 16.62
C ASN A 260 -26.47 -5.09 17.78
N PHE A 261 -25.86 -3.95 17.47
CA PHE A 261 -25.30 -3.02 18.45
C PHE A 261 -26.14 -1.78 18.64
#